data_3a2f8ffd19bea1f46b8af373a7e59459
#
_entry.id   3a2f8ffd19bea1f46b8af373a7e59459
#
_cell.length_a   1.000
_cell.length_b   1.000
_cell.length_c   1.000
_cell.angle_alpha   90.00
_cell.angle_beta   90.00
_cell.angle_gamma   90.00
#
_symmetry.space_group_name_H-M   'P 1'
#
loop_
_entity.id
_entity.type
_entity.pdbx_description
1 polymer ?
#
loop_
_entity_poly.entity_id
_entity_poly.type
_entity_poly.pdbx_seq_one_letter_code
_entity_poly.pdbx_strand_id
1 'polypeptide(L)'
;MSRSLKVRDLTLRDGQQSLFATRMKQESIDKLLPLYKDAGFYAMEVWGGAVPDSVMRYLGEDPWVRLKTISDAMGGVSKLTALSRGRNLFGYVPYPTSVLEGFYKEAIKNGL
;
A
#
# COMPACT_ATOMS: atom_id res chain seq x y z
N MET A 1 31.61 -15.33 -3.77
CA MET A 1 30.84 -14.12 -3.46
C MET A 1 29.37 -14.47 -3.37
N SER A 2 28.77 -14.29 -2.21
CA SER A 2 27.36 -14.59 -2.03
C SER A 2 26.50 -13.46 -2.58
N ARG A 3 25.40 -13.80 -3.25
CA ARG A 3 24.39 -12.84 -3.69
C ARG A 3 23.19 -12.95 -2.77
N SER A 4 22.73 -11.84 -2.22
CA SER A 4 21.48 -11.83 -1.47
C SER A 4 20.31 -11.52 -2.41
N LEU A 5 19.26 -12.33 -2.28
CA LEU A 5 18.04 -12.12 -3.04
C LEU A 5 17.20 -11.03 -2.36
N LYS A 6 16.75 -10.07 -3.17
CA LYS A 6 15.81 -9.05 -2.70
C LYS A 6 14.40 -9.47 -3.08
N VAL A 7 13.55 -9.63 -2.09
CA VAL A 7 12.17 -10.09 -2.29
C VAL A 7 11.19 -8.95 -2.05
N ARG A 8 10.29 -8.73 -2.99
CA ARG A 8 9.14 -7.83 -2.82
C ARG A 8 7.89 -8.66 -2.57
N ASP A 9 7.20 -8.38 -1.48
CA ASP A 9 5.92 -9.01 -1.18
C ASP A 9 4.76 -8.19 -1.77
N LEU A 10 3.79 -8.86 -2.37
CA LEU A 10 2.62 -8.23 -2.99
C LEU A 10 1.31 -8.59 -2.29
N THR A 11 1.36 -9.26 -1.15
CA THR A 11 0.17 -9.80 -0.48
C THR A 11 -0.86 -8.72 -0.14
N LEU A 12 -0.39 -7.60 0.39
CA LEU A 12 -1.29 -6.54 0.86
C LEU A 12 -1.82 -5.64 -0.26
N ARG A 13 -1.35 -5.81 -1.50
CA ARG A 13 -1.91 -5.13 -2.66
C ARG A 13 -2.51 -6.12 -3.64
N ASP A 14 -1.68 -6.87 -4.35
CA ASP A 14 -2.16 -7.79 -5.39
C ASP A 14 -2.90 -9.00 -4.79
N GLY A 15 -2.35 -9.59 -3.75
CA GLY A 15 -2.95 -10.75 -3.10
C GLY A 15 -4.35 -10.45 -2.57
N GLN A 16 -4.49 -9.37 -1.81
CA GLN A 16 -5.81 -9.00 -1.30
C GLN A 16 -6.77 -8.54 -2.39
N GLN A 17 -6.26 -7.89 -3.44
CA GLN A 17 -7.09 -7.48 -4.56
C GLN A 17 -7.67 -8.69 -5.29
N SER A 18 -6.87 -9.71 -5.48
CA SER A 18 -7.26 -10.93 -6.20
C SER A 18 -8.17 -11.84 -5.37
N LEU A 19 -7.88 -11.98 -4.07
CA LEU A 19 -8.56 -12.94 -3.20
C LEU A 19 -9.75 -12.34 -2.44
N PHE A 20 -9.69 -11.06 -2.10
CA PHE A 20 -10.72 -10.41 -1.28
C PHE A 20 -11.37 -9.22 -1.96
N ALA A 21 -11.23 -9.08 -3.27
CA ALA A 21 -11.73 -7.94 -4.04
C ALA A 21 -11.29 -6.60 -3.42
N THR A 22 -10.06 -6.53 -2.95
CA THR A 22 -9.45 -5.37 -2.29
C THR A 22 -10.17 -4.96 -0.98
N ARG A 23 -10.88 -5.89 -0.34
CA ARG A 23 -11.68 -5.60 0.86
C ARG A 23 -11.08 -6.17 2.15
N MET A 24 -9.76 -6.36 2.20
CA MET A 24 -9.09 -6.78 3.41
C MET A 24 -9.14 -5.67 4.46
N LYS A 25 -9.71 -5.99 5.63
CA LYS A 25 -9.89 -5.01 6.72
C LYS A 25 -8.56 -4.67 7.38
N GLN A 26 -8.44 -3.44 7.89
CA GLN A 26 -7.26 -2.98 8.62
C GLN A 26 -6.96 -3.89 9.82
N GLU A 27 -7.98 -4.38 10.51
CA GLU A 27 -7.82 -5.30 11.63
C GLU A 27 -7.04 -6.56 11.24
N SER A 28 -7.34 -7.12 10.07
CA SER A 28 -6.63 -8.29 9.56
C SER A 28 -5.18 -7.96 9.21
N ILE A 29 -4.94 -6.79 8.63
CA ILE A 29 -3.59 -6.32 8.30
C ILE A 29 -2.78 -6.13 9.57
N ASP A 30 -3.36 -5.50 10.60
CA ASP A 30 -2.67 -5.24 11.87
C ASP A 30 -2.16 -6.52 12.51
N LYS A 31 -2.90 -7.63 12.38
CA LYS A 31 -2.48 -8.93 12.90
C LYS A 31 -1.26 -9.51 12.16
N LEU A 32 -1.08 -9.14 10.90
CA LEU A 32 0.01 -9.65 10.06
C LEU A 32 1.27 -8.81 10.14
N LEU A 33 1.18 -7.54 10.51
CA LEU A 33 2.31 -6.62 10.47
C LEU A 33 3.52 -7.07 11.27
N PRO A 34 3.39 -7.64 12.50
CA PRO A 34 4.56 -8.16 13.22
C PRO A 34 5.27 -9.27 12.45
N LEU A 35 4.53 -10.14 11.77
CA LEU A 35 5.11 -11.22 10.97
C LEU A 35 5.86 -10.67 9.76
N TYR A 36 5.33 -9.64 9.11
CA TYR A 36 5.99 -8.97 8.00
C TYR A 36 7.28 -8.29 8.43
N LYS A 37 7.29 -7.68 9.60
CA LYS A 37 8.49 -7.05 10.14
C LYS A 37 9.58 -8.09 10.38
N ASP A 38 9.23 -9.23 10.93
CA ASP A 38 10.17 -10.33 11.18
C ASP A 38 10.66 -10.97 9.88
N ALA A 39 9.81 -11.04 8.85
CA ALA A 39 10.18 -11.61 7.56
C ALA A 39 11.26 -10.78 6.84
N GLY A 40 11.28 -9.47 7.06
CA GLY A 40 12.34 -8.61 6.54
C GLY A 40 12.40 -8.52 5.02
N PHE A 41 11.25 -8.45 4.34
CA PHE A 41 11.22 -8.26 2.89
C PHE A 41 11.93 -6.97 2.49
N TYR A 42 12.62 -6.99 1.36
CA TYR A 42 13.25 -5.79 0.80
C TYR A 42 12.23 -4.68 0.55
N ALA A 43 11.09 -5.04 -0.02
CA ALA A 43 9.99 -4.11 -0.28
C ALA A 43 8.64 -4.83 -0.13
N MET A 44 7.61 -4.05 0.19
CA MET A 44 6.24 -4.51 0.25
C MET A 44 5.38 -3.60 -0.61
N GLU A 45 4.67 -4.15 -1.57
CA GLU A 45 3.68 -3.40 -2.34
C GLU A 45 2.36 -3.44 -1.57
N VAL A 46 2.00 -2.30 -0.97
CA VAL A 46 0.90 -2.24 0.00
C VAL A 46 -0.24 -1.34 -0.45
N TRP A 47 -0.04 -0.60 -1.54
CA TRP A 47 -0.95 0.46 -1.95
C TRP A 47 -1.02 0.52 -3.47
N GLY A 48 -2.01 1.24 -3.99
CA GLY A 48 -2.25 1.43 -5.42
C GLY A 48 -3.57 2.14 -5.60
N GLY A 49 -4.07 2.24 -6.82
CA GLY A 49 -5.34 2.89 -7.07
C GLY A 49 -6.53 2.21 -6.42
N ALA A 50 -6.56 0.87 -6.47
CA ALA A 50 -7.68 0.10 -5.94
C ALA A 50 -7.73 0.08 -4.41
N VAL A 51 -6.60 0.13 -3.72
CA VAL A 51 -6.58 0.08 -2.26
C VAL A 51 -7.25 1.31 -1.64
N PRO A 52 -6.85 2.56 -1.93
CA PRO A 52 -7.54 3.70 -1.35
C PRO A 52 -9.01 3.77 -1.74
N ASP A 53 -9.37 3.41 -2.96
CA ASP A 53 -10.76 3.40 -3.40
C ASP A 53 -11.61 2.42 -2.58
N SER A 54 -11.18 1.16 -2.49
CA SER A 54 -11.93 0.13 -1.75
C SER A 54 -11.98 0.39 -0.26
N VAL A 55 -10.90 0.89 0.32
CA VAL A 55 -10.85 1.23 1.75
C VAL A 55 -11.90 2.27 2.10
N MET A 56 -12.02 3.31 1.28
CA MET A 56 -13.05 4.35 1.50
C MET A 56 -14.45 3.85 1.16
N ARG A 57 -14.60 3.23 -0.02
CA ARG A 57 -15.92 2.91 -0.58
C ARG A 57 -16.61 1.75 0.13
N TYR A 58 -15.89 0.68 0.41
CA TYR A 58 -16.46 -0.56 0.90
C TYR A 58 -16.20 -0.83 2.38
N LEU A 59 -15.03 -0.44 2.89
CA LEU A 59 -14.67 -0.68 4.28
C LEU A 59 -14.99 0.48 5.19
N GLY A 60 -15.20 1.69 4.64
CA GLY A 60 -15.42 2.89 5.45
C GLY A 60 -14.23 3.27 6.30
N GLU A 61 -13.02 2.93 5.86
CA GLU A 61 -11.77 3.20 6.56
C GLU A 61 -10.98 4.30 5.85
N ASP A 62 -10.02 4.91 6.53
CA ASP A 62 -9.16 5.96 5.96
C ASP A 62 -7.93 5.32 5.30
N PRO A 63 -7.76 5.47 3.98
CA PRO A 63 -6.62 4.88 3.28
C PRO A 63 -5.27 5.48 3.68
N TRP A 64 -5.23 6.74 4.08
CA TRP A 64 -3.99 7.38 4.55
C TRP A 64 -3.55 6.81 5.89
N VAL A 65 -4.50 6.55 6.78
CA VAL A 65 -4.24 5.89 8.07
C VAL A 65 -3.69 4.49 7.84
N ARG A 66 -4.25 3.75 6.88
CA ARG A 66 -3.73 2.42 6.54
C ARG A 66 -2.26 2.47 6.13
N LEU A 67 -1.92 3.38 5.20
CA LEU A 67 -0.56 3.53 4.72
C LEU A 67 0.40 3.88 5.85
N LYS A 68 0.03 4.86 6.68
CA LYS A 68 0.84 5.29 7.80
C LYS A 68 1.01 4.19 8.84
N THR A 69 -0.04 3.45 9.15
CA THR A 69 0.01 2.34 10.11
C THR A 69 0.99 1.27 9.66
N ILE A 70 0.98 0.91 8.38
CA ILE A 70 1.93 -0.06 7.83
C ILE A 70 3.35 0.50 7.90
N SER A 71 3.54 1.76 7.52
CA SER A 71 4.84 2.43 7.57
C SER A 71 5.42 2.45 8.97
N ASP A 72 4.62 2.84 9.96
CA ASP A 72 5.05 2.90 11.36
C ASP A 72 5.40 1.49 11.88
N ALA A 73 4.60 0.49 11.55
CA ALA A 73 4.84 -0.90 11.98
C ALA A 73 6.12 -1.47 11.38
N MET A 74 6.43 -1.14 10.13
CA MET A 74 7.64 -1.64 9.47
C MET A 74 8.91 -0.96 9.96
N GLY A 75 8.83 0.29 10.43
CA GLY A 75 9.96 1.01 11.01
C GLY A 75 11.21 1.06 10.14
N GLY A 76 11.05 1.10 8.81
CA GLY A 76 12.15 1.13 7.88
C GLY A 76 12.73 -0.24 7.50
N VAL A 77 12.19 -1.34 8.04
CA VAL A 77 12.64 -2.71 7.71
C VAL A 77 12.40 -3.04 6.23
N SER A 78 11.24 -2.65 5.71
CA SER A 78 10.88 -2.86 4.31
C SER A 78 10.49 -1.54 3.66
N LYS A 79 10.85 -1.37 2.39
CA LYS A 79 10.38 -0.23 1.60
C LYS A 79 8.92 -0.45 1.24
N LEU A 80 8.10 0.59 1.36
CA LEU A 80 6.70 0.51 0.95
C LEU A 80 6.56 1.04 -0.47
N THR A 81 5.89 0.27 -1.32
CA THR A 81 5.68 0.62 -2.72
C THR A 81 4.22 0.55 -3.10
N ALA A 82 3.88 1.17 -4.22
CA ALA A 82 2.53 1.18 -4.75
C ALA A 82 2.54 0.92 -6.25
N LEU A 83 1.46 0.33 -6.74
CA LEU A 83 1.20 0.26 -8.17
C LEU A 83 0.56 1.58 -8.61
N SER A 84 1.18 2.27 -9.55
CA SER A 84 0.64 3.51 -10.10
C SER A 84 -0.11 3.22 -11.41
N ARG A 85 -1.31 3.78 -11.52
CA ARG A 85 -2.11 3.73 -12.76
C ARG A 85 -1.96 5.03 -13.55
N GLY A 86 -0.91 5.77 -13.30
CA GLY A 86 -0.66 7.03 -13.96
C GLY A 86 -1.67 8.11 -13.55
N ARG A 87 -2.15 8.88 -14.51
CA ARG A 87 -3.02 10.02 -14.23
C ARG A 87 -4.42 9.64 -13.73
N ASN A 88 -4.81 8.38 -13.86
CA ASN A 88 -6.14 7.95 -13.42
C ASN A 88 -6.23 7.70 -11.91
N LEU A 89 -5.10 7.51 -11.22
CA LEU A 89 -5.05 7.18 -9.79
C LEU A 89 -6.03 6.04 -9.46
N PHE A 90 -7.09 6.33 -8.70
CA PHE A 90 -8.13 5.35 -8.36
C PHE A 90 -9.44 5.59 -9.14
N GLY A 91 -9.44 6.52 -10.10
CA GLY A 91 -10.62 6.82 -10.90
C GLY A 91 -10.58 6.16 -12.29
N TYR A 92 -11.56 6.52 -13.09
CA TYR A 92 -11.72 5.99 -14.45
C TYR A 92 -11.35 7.02 -15.52
N VAL A 93 -11.08 8.24 -15.14
CA VAL A 93 -10.65 9.33 -16.03
C VAL A 93 -9.41 10.00 -15.47
N PRO A 94 -8.57 10.62 -16.32
CA PRO A 94 -7.36 11.30 -15.83
C PRO A 94 -7.68 12.46 -14.90
N TYR A 95 -6.86 12.62 -13.86
CA TYR A 95 -6.94 13.75 -12.94
C TYR A 95 -6.04 14.89 -13.40
N PRO A 96 -6.35 16.15 -13.03
CA PRO A 96 -5.46 17.29 -13.28
C PRO A 96 -4.11 17.11 -12.57
N THR A 97 -3.06 17.76 -13.12
CA THR A 97 -1.71 17.66 -12.58
C THR A 97 -1.63 18.07 -11.10
N SER A 98 -2.36 19.12 -10.71
CA SER A 98 -2.40 19.59 -9.32
C SER A 98 -2.90 18.52 -8.35
N VAL A 99 -3.90 17.73 -8.77
CA VAL A 99 -4.43 16.62 -7.96
C VAL A 99 -3.40 15.50 -7.85
N LEU A 100 -2.72 15.15 -8.94
CA LEU A 100 -1.65 14.14 -8.94
C LEU A 100 -0.52 14.53 -7.99
N GLU A 101 -0.06 15.77 -8.07
CA GLU A 101 1.00 16.27 -7.19
C GLU A 101 0.61 16.18 -5.72
N GLY A 102 -0.60 16.63 -5.38
CA GLY A 102 -1.10 16.57 -4.01
C GLY A 102 -1.23 15.13 -3.51
N PHE A 103 -1.73 14.24 -4.34
CA PHE A 103 -1.89 12.84 -4.01
C PHE A 103 -0.55 12.15 -3.73
N TYR A 104 0.43 12.32 -4.61
CA TYR A 104 1.74 11.70 -4.42
C TYR A 104 2.51 12.31 -3.26
N LYS A 105 2.43 13.62 -3.03
CA LYS A 105 3.04 14.25 -1.86
C LYS A 105 2.47 13.69 -0.57
N GLU A 106 1.16 13.54 -0.49
CA GLU A 106 0.51 12.97 0.68
C GLU A 106 0.88 11.50 0.89
N ALA A 107 0.96 10.73 -0.20
CA ALA A 107 1.38 9.33 -0.13
C ALA A 107 2.79 9.19 0.44
N ILE A 108 3.74 10.00 -0.03
CA ILE A 108 5.12 10.00 0.45
C ILE A 108 5.17 10.43 1.92
N LYS A 109 4.42 11.45 2.28
CA LYS A 109 4.32 11.93 3.67
C LYS A 109 3.86 10.84 4.63
N ASN A 110 2.99 9.94 4.16
CA ASN A 110 2.46 8.84 4.96
C ASN A 110 3.28 7.55 4.86
N GLY A 111 4.44 7.59 4.20
CA GLY A 111 5.43 6.51 4.27
C GLY A 111 5.67 5.72 3.00
N LEU A 112 5.04 6.10 1.90
CA LEU A 112 5.26 5.41 0.63
C LEU A 112 6.66 5.68 0.07
#